data_9ba7b07574ea70b17bd6ec79e4859124
#
_entry.id   9ba7b07574ea70b17bd6ec79e4859124
#
_cell.length_a   1.000
_cell.length_b   1.000
_cell.length_c   1.000
_cell.angle_alpha   90.00
_cell.angle_beta   90.00
_cell.angle_gamma   90.00
#
_symmetry.space_group_name_H-M   'P 1'
#
loop_
_entity.id
_entity.type
_entity.pdbx_description
1 polymer ?
#
loop_
_entity_poly.entity_id
_entity_poly.type
_entity_poly.pdbx_seq_one_letter_code
_entity_poly.pdbx_strand_id
1 'polypeptide(L)'
;MSTTNRLLNVWRAMHNRCYNANHKSYVNYGGRGIAIDASWHGKEGYKAFLRDMGPCPEGGMIERVDNDGNYGPTNCRWASRTEQANNKRNNKFYTAHGKTQTLALWAKELGCTSHAIRLRIKNGMTIEEAVSKPVPDRPNSKLTMDQAQAIRAGYPMLSAQKLAMQFGVCKKTVLNILHNKTFAEA
;
A
#
# COMPACT_ATOMS: atom_id res chain seq x y z
N MET A 1 8.15 0.48 23.44
CA MET A 1 6.97 -0.08 24.15
C MET A 1 7.08 -1.58 24.12
N SER A 2 6.84 -2.27 25.25
CA SER A 2 6.87 -3.74 25.28
C SER A 2 5.79 -4.32 24.34
N THR A 3 6.10 -5.41 23.66
CA THR A 3 5.18 -6.14 22.75
C THR A 3 3.85 -6.48 23.43
N THR A 4 3.88 -6.84 24.70
CA THR A 4 2.70 -7.16 25.52
C THR A 4 1.75 -5.96 25.64
N ASN A 5 2.27 -4.75 25.86
CA ASN A 5 1.43 -3.54 25.94
C ASN A 5 0.78 -3.20 24.60
N ARG A 6 1.47 -3.48 23.48
CA ARG A 6 0.92 -3.25 22.14
C ARG A 6 -0.27 -4.17 21.85
N LEU A 7 -0.17 -5.47 22.13
CA LEU A 7 -1.26 -6.43 21.89
C LEU A 7 -2.48 -6.16 22.77
N LEU A 8 -2.27 -5.78 24.02
CA LEU A 8 -3.35 -5.38 24.91
C LEU A 8 -4.09 -4.13 24.36
N ASN A 9 -3.36 -3.18 23.81
CA ASN A 9 -3.97 -2.01 23.17
C ASN A 9 -4.77 -2.38 21.90
N VAL A 10 -4.28 -3.33 21.10
CA VAL A 10 -5.03 -3.86 19.94
C VAL A 10 -6.34 -4.49 20.39
N TRP A 11 -6.30 -5.36 21.41
CA TRP A 11 -7.48 -6.03 21.96
C TRP A 11 -8.49 -5.01 22.54
N ARG A 12 -8.04 -4.04 23.34
CA ARG A 12 -8.88 -2.96 23.86
C ARG A 12 -9.50 -2.11 22.75
N ALA A 13 -8.72 -1.81 21.70
CA ALA A 13 -9.19 -1.02 20.56
C ALA A 13 -10.31 -1.74 19.78
N MET A 14 -10.27 -3.08 19.66
CA MET A 14 -11.37 -3.85 19.06
C MET A 14 -12.64 -3.67 19.89
N HIS A 15 -12.56 -3.86 21.23
CA HIS A 15 -13.70 -3.70 22.13
C HIS A 15 -14.30 -2.30 22.05
N ASN A 16 -13.46 -1.27 22.06
CA ASN A 16 -13.93 0.11 21.93
C ASN A 16 -14.68 0.36 20.60
N ARG A 17 -14.17 -0.18 19.49
CA ARG A 17 -14.84 -0.03 18.19
C ARG A 17 -16.19 -0.76 18.14
N CYS A 18 -16.29 -1.91 18.80
CA CYS A 18 -17.51 -2.73 18.75
C CYS A 18 -18.57 -2.32 19.76
N TYR A 19 -18.16 -1.83 20.94
CA TYR A 19 -19.10 -1.69 22.06
C TYR A 19 -19.18 -0.27 22.66
N ASN A 20 -18.26 0.63 22.34
CA ASN A 20 -18.32 2.00 22.82
C ASN A 20 -19.00 2.90 21.77
N ALA A 21 -20.27 3.23 21.98
CA ALA A 21 -21.03 4.10 21.07
C ALA A 21 -20.42 5.50 20.87
N ASN A 22 -19.64 6.00 21.83
CA ASN A 22 -18.94 7.28 21.73
C ASN A 22 -17.62 7.19 20.96
N HIS A 23 -17.16 5.98 20.58
CA HIS A 23 -15.94 5.84 19.81
C HIS A 23 -16.17 6.28 18.36
N LYS A 24 -15.28 7.15 17.84
CA LYS A 24 -15.39 7.72 16.48
C LYS A 24 -15.59 6.71 15.34
N SER A 25 -15.13 5.48 15.53
CA SER A 25 -15.27 4.41 14.55
C SER A 25 -16.46 3.50 14.80
N TYR A 26 -17.23 3.69 15.89
CA TYR A 26 -18.35 2.79 16.26
C TYR A 26 -19.33 2.59 15.10
N VAL A 27 -19.69 3.64 14.39
CA VAL A 27 -20.59 3.60 13.24
C VAL A 27 -20.15 2.62 12.14
N ASN A 28 -18.85 2.32 12.03
CA ASN A 28 -18.29 1.40 11.07
C ASN A 28 -18.06 -0.02 11.61
N TYR A 29 -18.30 -0.25 12.91
CA TYR A 29 -18.10 -1.52 13.59
C TYR A 29 -19.36 -1.93 14.40
N GLY A 30 -19.45 -1.61 15.68
CA GLY A 30 -20.61 -1.96 16.51
C GLY A 30 -21.93 -1.41 15.98
N GLY A 31 -21.94 -0.19 15.43
CA GLY A 31 -23.11 0.40 14.77
C GLY A 31 -23.58 -0.35 13.51
N ARG A 32 -22.76 -1.26 12.97
CA ARG A 32 -23.10 -2.19 11.88
C ARG A 32 -23.40 -3.60 12.36
N GLY A 33 -23.41 -3.86 13.66
CA GLY A 33 -23.59 -5.18 14.22
C GLY A 33 -22.31 -6.01 14.31
N ILE A 34 -21.12 -5.44 14.01
CA ILE A 34 -19.85 -6.14 14.18
C ILE A 34 -19.58 -6.33 15.67
N ALA A 35 -19.43 -7.58 16.08
CA ALA A 35 -19.15 -8.00 17.43
C ALA A 35 -17.76 -8.66 17.56
N ILE A 36 -17.44 -9.09 18.75
CA ILE A 36 -16.24 -9.88 19.06
C ILE A 36 -16.69 -11.26 19.51
N ASP A 37 -15.98 -12.30 19.09
CA ASP A 37 -16.24 -13.68 19.51
C ASP A 37 -16.27 -13.79 21.04
N ALA A 38 -17.20 -14.57 21.57
CA ALA A 38 -17.41 -14.73 23.00
C ALA A 38 -16.13 -15.20 23.74
N SER A 39 -15.29 -16.02 23.10
CA SER A 39 -14.03 -16.49 23.67
C SER A 39 -13.02 -15.38 23.94
N TRP A 40 -13.15 -14.23 23.28
CA TRP A 40 -12.26 -13.08 23.45
C TRP A 40 -12.81 -12.03 24.42
N HIS A 41 -13.86 -12.35 25.19
CA HIS A 41 -14.45 -11.50 26.22
C HIS A 41 -13.98 -11.84 27.63
N GLY A 42 -14.17 -10.91 28.55
CA GLY A 42 -13.93 -11.09 29.99
C GLY A 42 -12.45 -11.20 30.38
N LYS A 43 -12.20 -11.67 31.58
CA LYS A 43 -10.86 -11.74 32.19
C LYS A 43 -9.90 -12.66 31.41
N GLU A 44 -10.38 -13.75 30.88
CA GLU A 44 -9.61 -14.73 30.10
C GLU A 44 -9.59 -14.43 28.60
N GLY A 45 -10.45 -13.53 28.15
CA GLY A 45 -10.59 -13.21 26.72
C GLY A 45 -9.33 -12.65 26.08
N TYR A 46 -8.53 -11.89 26.83
CA TYR A 46 -7.22 -11.43 26.32
C TYR A 46 -6.21 -12.58 26.15
N LYS A 47 -6.23 -13.57 27.05
CA LYS A 47 -5.36 -14.75 26.92
C LYS A 47 -5.78 -15.61 25.72
N ALA A 48 -7.09 -15.80 25.53
CA ALA A 48 -7.61 -16.49 24.37
C ALA A 48 -7.25 -15.77 23.07
N PHE A 49 -7.41 -14.45 23.00
CA PHE A 49 -6.96 -13.63 21.89
C PHE A 49 -5.48 -13.82 21.56
N LEU A 50 -4.60 -13.82 22.57
CA LEU A 50 -3.15 -14.03 22.36
C LEU A 50 -2.83 -15.44 21.82
N ARG A 51 -3.52 -16.46 22.35
CA ARG A 51 -3.34 -17.85 21.91
C ARG A 51 -3.78 -18.01 20.45
N ASP A 52 -4.94 -17.49 20.10
CA ASP A 52 -5.58 -17.69 18.79
C ASP A 52 -4.89 -16.87 17.69
N MET A 53 -4.45 -15.67 18.01
CA MET A 53 -3.75 -14.79 17.06
C MET A 53 -2.26 -15.09 16.93
N GLY A 54 -1.66 -15.75 17.92
CA GLY A 54 -0.22 -16.03 17.96
C GLY A 54 0.65 -14.75 17.97
N PRO A 55 1.96 -14.90 17.70
CA PRO A 55 2.89 -13.77 17.72
C PRO A 55 2.58 -12.75 16.62
N CYS A 56 2.54 -11.49 17.02
CA CYS A 56 2.33 -10.40 16.07
C CYS A 56 3.63 -10.08 15.34
N PRO A 57 3.69 -10.15 14.00
CA PRO A 57 4.85 -9.72 13.22
C PRO A 57 5.15 -8.23 13.46
N GLU A 58 6.39 -7.84 13.20
CA GLU A 58 6.76 -6.43 13.24
C GLU A 58 5.88 -5.61 12.27
N GLY A 59 5.34 -4.49 12.74
CA GLY A 59 4.40 -3.69 11.95
C GLY A 59 3.03 -4.33 11.69
N GLY A 60 2.79 -5.58 12.15
CA GLY A 60 1.52 -6.29 11.97
C GLY A 60 0.34 -5.55 12.60
N MET A 61 -0.79 -5.57 11.94
CA MET A 61 -2.06 -5.00 12.42
C MET A 61 -3.13 -6.07 12.36
N ILE A 62 -4.07 -6.04 13.32
CA ILE A 62 -5.21 -6.95 13.26
C ILE A 62 -6.11 -6.60 12.08
N GLU A 63 -6.46 -7.60 11.31
CA GLU A 63 -7.35 -7.50 10.16
C GLU A 63 -8.42 -8.57 10.25
N ARG A 64 -9.63 -8.25 9.82
CA ARG A 64 -10.67 -9.23 9.54
C ARG A 64 -10.60 -9.58 8.06
N VAL A 65 -10.57 -10.88 7.74
CA VAL A 65 -10.55 -11.39 6.36
C VAL A 65 -11.84 -10.97 5.66
N ASP A 66 -12.97 -11.24 6.30
CA ASP A 66 -14.28 -10.69 5.93
C ASP A 66 -14.53 -9.41 6.74
N ASN A 67 -14.63 -8.28 6.06
CA ASN A 67 -14.88 -6.97 6.67
C ASN A 67 -16.28 -6.81 7.25
N ASP A 68 -17.22 -7.66 6.87
CA ASP A 68 -18.60 -7.66 7.36
C ASP A 68 -18.81 -8.69 8.48
N GLY A 69 -17.87 -9.61 8.66
CA GLY A 69 -17.85 -10.59 9.73
C GLY A 69 -17.33 -10.03 11.06
N ASN A 70 -17.54 -10.77 12.13
CA ASN A 70 -17.11 -10.45 13.48
C ASN A 70 -15.61 -10.61 13.69
N TYR A 71 -15.07 -10.00 14.74
CA TYR A 71 -13.74 -10.34 15.24
C TYR A 71 -13.77 -11.72 15.89
N GLY A 72 -12.86 -12.59 15.53
CA GLY A 72 -12.75 -13.93 16.11
C GLY A 72 -11.62 -14.73 15.47
N PRO A 73 -11.30 -15.90 16.03
CA PRO A 73 -10.17 -16.72 15.59
C PRO A 73 -10.28 -17.18 14.13
N THR A 74 -11.50 -17.34 13.61
CA THR A 74 -11.75 -17.78 12.23
C THR A 74 -11.73 -16.65 11.21
N ASN A 75 -11.86 -15.40 11.65
CA ASN A 75 -11.95 -14.24 10.77
C ASN A 75 -10.83 -13.21 10.98
N CYS A 76 -9.97 -13.37 11.97
CA CYS A 76 -8.89 -12.43 12.25
C CYS A 76 -7.53 -13.02 11.91
N ARG A 77 -6.65 -12.14 11.41
CA ARG A 77 -5.24 -12.44 11.17
C ARG A 77 -4.38 -11.21 11.40
N TRP A 78 -3.08 -11.44 11.51
CA TRP A 78 -2.12 -10.34 11.39
C TRP A 78 -1.90 -10.01 9.92
N ALA A 79 -1.97 -8.73 9.58
CA ALA A 79 -1.75 -8.24 8.23
C ALA A 79 -0.78 -7.06 8.24
N SER A 80 -0.03 -6.92 7.16
CA SER A 80 0.76 -5.73 6.90
C SER A 80 -0.14 -4.53 6.59
N ARG A 81 0.43 -3.33 6.66
CA ARG A 81 -0.27 -2.09 6.27
C ARG A 81 -0.77 -2.13 4.81
N THR A 82 -0.01 -2.76 3.94
CA THR A 82 -0.36 -2.92 2.51
C THR A 82 -1.53 -3.88 2.33
N GLU A 83 -1.52 -5.03 3.00
CA GLU A 83 -2.63 -5.99 2.96
C GLU A 83 -3.90 -5.35 3.49
N GLN A 84 -3.85 -4.70 4.66
CA GLN A 84 -4.99 -4.01 5.23
C GLN A 84 -5.52 -2.89 4.32
N ALA A 85 -4.64 -2.16 3.62
CA ALA A 85 -5.07 -1.16 2.65
C ALA A 85 -5.80 -1.78 1.46
N ASN A 86 -5.42 -2.98 1.03
CA ASN A 86 -6.05 -3.71 -0.06
C ASN A 86 -7.35 -4.43 0.34
N ASN A 87 -7.56 -4.67 1.64
CA ASN A 87 -8.79 -5.30 2.16
C ASN A 87 -9.85 -4.30 2.64
N LYS A 88 -9.71 -3.02 2.38
CA LYS A 88 -10.74 -2.03 2.76
C LYS A 88 -12.03 -2.28 1.99
N ARG A 89 -13.17 -2.22 2.69
CA ARG A 89 -14.51 -2.41 2.13
C ARG A 89 -14.84 -1.51 0.93
N ASN A 90 -14.28 -0.28 0.89
CA ASN A 90 -14.50 0.67 -0.19
C ASN A 90 -13.54 0.48 -1.37
N ASN A 91 -12.68 -0.54 -1.36
CA ASN A 91 -11.86 -0.86 -2.51
C ASN A 91 -12.72 -1.40 -3.65
N LYS A 92 -12.37 -0.99 -4.87
CA LYS A 92 -12.91 -1.58 -6.09
C LYS A 92 -12.03 -2.76 -6.50
N PHE A 93 -12.68 -3.89 -6.72
CA PHE A 93 -12.04 -5.10 -7.22
C PHE A 93 -12.29 -5.24 -8.72
N TYR A 94 -11.33 -5.80 -9.40
CA TYR A 94 -11.34 -5.98 -10.85
C TYR A 94 -10.92 -7.41 -11.16
N THR A 95 -11.74 -8.12 -11.96
CA THR A 95 -11.49 -9.50 -12.35
C THR A 95 -10.90 -9.53 -13.75
N ALA A 96 -9.76 -10.19 -13.90
CA ALA A 96 -9.10 -10.46 -15.16
C ALA A 96 -8.33 -11.79 -15.05
N HIS A 97 -8.24 -12.55 -16.13
CA HIS A 97 -7.51 -13.83 -16.17
C HIS A 97 -7.85 -14.78 -15.01
N GLY A 98 -9.11 -14.85 -14.61
CA GLY A 98 -9.59 -15.70 -13.50
C GLY A 98 -9.21 -15.22 -12.10
N LYS A 99 -8.57 -14.04 -11.95
CA LYS A 99 -8.14 -13.48 -10.67
C LYS A 99 -8.85 -12.17 -10.36
N THR A 100 -9.33 -12.02 -9.13
CA THR A 100 -10.02 -10.81 -8.65
C THR A 100 -9.16 -10.09 -7.61
N GLN A 101 -8.77 -8.84 -7.89
CA GLN A 101 -7.95 -8.06 -6.97
C GLN A 101 -8.07 -6.55 -7.23
N THR A 102 -7.49 -5.73 -6.34
CA THR A 102 -7.49 -4.27 -6.51
C THR A 102 -6.54 -3.83 -7.63
N LEU A 103 -6.78 -2.63 -8.19
CA LEU A 103 -5.84 -2.06 -9.18
C LEU A 103 -4.42 -1.87 -8.62
N ALA A 104 -4.28 -1.71 -7.30
CA ALA A 104 -2.97 -1.57 -6.66
C ALA A 104 -2.19 -2.90 -6.70
N LEU A 105 -2.87 -4.02 -6.51
CA LEU A 105 -2.26 -5.36 -6.63
C LEU A 105 -1.93 -5.70 -8.07
N TRP A 106 -2.85 -5.44 -9.01
CA TRP A 106 -2.58 -5.57 -10.44
C TRP A 106 -1.37 -4.76 -10.87
N ALA A 107 -1.29 -3.51 -10.44
CA ALA A 107 -0.16 -2.63 -10.76
C ALA A 107 1.17 -3.14 -10.20
N LYS A 108 1.17 -3.70 -8.98
CA LYS A 108 2.36 -4.30 -8.37
C LYS A 108 2.84 -5.52 -9.15
N GLU A 109 1.95 -6.40 -9.57
CA GLU A 109 2.28 -7.59 -10.38
C GLU A 109 2.85 -7.21 -11.75
N LEU A 110 2.32 -6.16 -12.35
CA LEU A 110 2.72 -5.69 -13.69
C LEU A 110 3.92 -4.73 -13.68
N GLY A 111 4.45 -4.36 -12.50
CA GLY A 111 5.52 -3.37 -12.39
C GLY A 111 5.13 -1.97 -12.88
N CYS A 112 3.84 -1.61 -12.80
CA CYS A 112 3.33 -0.30 -13.22
C CYS A 112 2.63 0.43 -12.06
N THR A 113 1.98 1.56 -12.35
CA THR A 113 1.17 2.28 -11.36
C THR A 113 -0.32 1.97 -11.57
N SER A 114 -1.10 1.95 -10.49
CA SER A 114 -2.57 1.82 -10.58
C SER A 114 -3.22 2.97 -11.38
N HIS A 115 -2.55 4.13 -11.45
CA HIS A 115 -2.97 5.23 -12.30
C HIS A 115 -2.86 4.87 -13.79
N ALA A 116 -1.78 4.20 -14.20
CA ALA A 116 -1.60 3.76 -15.59
C ALA A 116 -2.70 2.79 -16.03
N ILE A 117 -3.05 1.80 -15.18
CA ILE A 117 -4.14 0.87 -15.47
C ILE A 117 -5.49 1.62 -15.54
N ARG A 118 -5.73 2.52 -14.58
CA ARG A 118 -6.96 3.33 -14.56
C ARG A 118 -7.11 4.20 -15.82
N LEU A 119 -6.01 4.77 -16.31
CA LEU A 119 -6.02 5.57 -17.54
C LEU A 119 -6.33 4.71 -18.77
N ARG A 120 -5.79 3.49 -18.84
CA ARG A 120 -6.10 2.53 -19.92
C ARG A 120 -7.59 2.21 -19.96
N ILE A 121 -8.20 1.92 -18.80
CA ILE A 121 -9.64 1.66 -18.67
C ILE A 121 -10.44 2.93 -19.04
N LYS A 122 -10.02 4.10 -18.58
CA LYS A 122 -10.67 5.37 -18.93
C LYS A 122 -10.65 5.65 -20.44
N ASN A 123 -9.60 5.19 -21.13
CA ASN A 123 -9.44 5.31 -22.58
C ASN A 123 -10.17 4.19 -23.36
N GLY A 124 -11.07 3.44 -22.71
CA GLY A 124 -11.93 2.46 -23.37
C GLY A 124 -11.43 1.01 -23.38
N MET A 125 -10.30 0.70 -22.74
CA MET A 125 -9.83 -0.69 -22.65
C MET A 125 -10.65 -1.47 -21.61
N THR A 126 -10.92 -2.75 -21.89
CA THR A 126 -11.40 -3.69 -20.87
C THR A 126 -10.36 -3.87 -19.79
N ILE A 127 -10.75 -4.46 -18.65
CA ILE A 127 -9.77 -4.74 -17.57
C ILE A 127 -8.74 -5.76 -18.03
N GLU A 128 -9.15 -6.82 -18.77
CA GLU A 128 -8.24 -7.81 -19.35
C GLU A 128 -7.18 -7.15 -20.24
N GLU A 129 -7.59 -6.30 -21.18
CA GLU A 129 -6.67 -5.58 -22.06
C GLU A 129 -5.76 -4.64 -21.26
N ALA A 130 -6.32 -3.93 -20.28
CA ALA A 130 -5.57 -2.97 -19.48
C ALA A 130 -4.47 -3.60 -18.63
N VAL A 131 -4.67 -4.83 -18.15
CA VAL A 131 -3.66 -5.57 -17.36
C VAL A 131 -2.76 -6.44 -18.22
N SER A 132 -3.17 -6.83 -19.42
CA SER A 132 -2.32 -7.58 -20.37
C SER A 132 -1.36 -6.67 -21.14
N LYS A 133 -1.66 -5.38 -21.24
CA LYS A 133 -0.81 -4.44 -21.98
C LYS A 133 0.55 -4.31 -21.30
N PRO A 134 1.65 -4.63 -21.99
CA PRO A 134 2.98 -4.50 -21.42
C PRO A 134 3.21 -3.08 -20.92
N VAL A 135 3.87 -2.97 -19.79
CA VAL A 135 4.41 -1.68 -19.33
C VAL A 135 5.53 -1.38 -20.33
N PRO A 136 5.41 -0.32 -21.12
CA PRO A 136 6.55 0.05 -21.93
C PRO A 136 7.72 0.23 -20.96
N ASP A 137 8.84 -0.43 -21.23
CA ASP A 137 10.13 0.00 -20.67
C ASP A 137 10.10 1.50 -20.75
N ARG A 138 10.19 2.18 -19.60
CA ARG A 138 10.04 3.64 -19.60
C ARG A 138 11.07 4.22 -20.57
N PRO A 139 10.73 4.53 -21.82
CA PRO A 139 11.65 5.27 -22.69
C PRO A 139 11.71 6.74 -22.25
N ASN A 140 11.35 7.01 -20.96
CA ASN A 140 11.30 8.34 -20.39
C ASN A 140 12.23 8.60 -19.22
N SER A 141 13.17 7.70 -18.87
CA SER A 141 14.45 8.26 -18.50
C SER A 141 15.16 8.52 -19.83
N LYS A 142 14.98 9.71 -20.37
CA LYS A 142 15.76 10.18 -21.53
C LYS A 142 17.27 10.10 -21.27
N LEU A 143 17.67 9.59 -20.11
CA LEU A 143 19.02 9.51 -19.61
C LEU A 143 19.29 8.14 -18.98
N THR A 144 20.46 7.59 -19.27
CA THR A 144 21.05 6.45 -18.55
C THR A 144 21.83 6.94 -17.32
N MET A 145 22.28 6.01 -16.46
CA MET A 145 23.18 6.34 -15.34
C MET A 145 24.49 6.99 -15.84
N ASP A 146 25.08 6.47 -16.92
CA ASP A 146 26.29 7.02 -17.52
C ASP A 146 26.09 8.46 -18.00
N GLN A 147 24.94 8.74 -18.60
CA GLN A 147 24.59 10.10 -19.04
C GLN A 147 24.36 11.03 -17.83
N ALA A 148 23.80 10.52 -16.73
CA ALA A 148 23.66 11.29 -15.49
C ALA A 148 25.03 11.61 -14.86
N GLN A 149 25.99 10.67 -14.90
CA GLN A 149 27.38 10.91 -14.49
C GLN A 149 28.08 11.91 -15.41
N ALA A 150 27.87 11.81 -16.73
CA ALA A 150 28.41 12.80 -17.68
C ALA A 150 27.86 14.22 -17.41
N ILE A 151 26.58 14.34 -17.02
CA ILE A 151 25.99 15.62 -16.61
C ILE A 151 26.68 16.18 -15.37
N ARG A 152 26.96 15.33 -14.35
CA ARG A 152 27.70 15.74 -13.15
C ARG A 152 29.11 16.17 -13.47
N ALA A 153 29.82 15.40 -14.29
CA ALA A 153 31.18 15.71 -14.70
C ALA A 153 31.27 17.01 -15.53
N GLY A 154 30.26 17.29 -16.35
CA GLY A 154 30.18 18.51 -17.14
C GLY A 154 29.85 19.77 -16.33
N TYR A 155 29.39 19.66 -15.11
CA TYR A 155 29.12 20.79 -14.21
C TYR A 155 30.31 21.00 -13.26
N PRO A 156 30.79 22.23 -12.99
CA PRO A 156 30.24 23.53 -13.39
C PRO A 156 30.77 24.10 -14.72
N MET A 157 31.57 23.36 -15.47
CA MET A 157 32.15 23.86 -16.75
C MET A 157 31.04 24.30 -17.72
N LEU A 158 29.93 23.59 -17.76
CA LEU A 158 28.74 23.96 -18.50
C LEU A 158 27.59 24.29 -17.59
N SER A 159 26.83 25.33 -17.91
CA SER A 159 25.62 25.64 -17.15
C SER A 159 24.56 24.54 -17.26
N ALA A 160 23.72 24.41 -16.25
CA ALA A 160 22.61 23.43 -16.28
C ALA A 160 21.69 23.60 -17.52
N GLN A 161 21.59 24.79 -18.08
CA GLN A 161 20.82 25.04 -19.28
C GLN A 161 21.55 24.45 -20.54
N LYS A 162 22.85 24.61 -20.65
CA LYS A 162 23.65 24.04 -21.78
C LYS A 162 23.65 22.51 -21.71
N LEU A 163 23.83 21.93 -20.51
CA LEU A 163 23.72 20.48 -20.30
C LEU A 163 22.31 19.95 -20.64
N ALA A 164 21.27 20.68 -20.29
CA ALA A 164 19.90 20.31 -20.63
C ALA A 164 19.69 20.24 -22.17
N MET A 165 20.23 21.21 -22.90
CA MET A 165 20.18 21.21 -24.36
C MET A 165 21.01 20.05 -24.94
N GLN A 166 22.24 19.83 -24.47
CA GLN A 166 23.13 18.77 -24.93
C GLN A 166 22.53 17.36 -24.76
N PHE A 167 21.88 17.09 -23.62
CA PHE A 167 21.29 15.78 -23.33
C PHE A 167 19.80 15.68 -23.70
N GLY A 168 19.20 16.69 -24.32
CA GLY A 168 17.81 16.67 -24.76
C GLY A 168 16.78 16.58 -23.65
N VAL A 169 17.07 17.15 -22.47
CA VAL A 169 16.21 17.13 -21.27
C VAL A 169 15.91 18.54 -20.78
N CYS A 170 14.95 18.69 -19.87
CA CYS A 170 14.68 20.00 -19.29
C CYS A 170 15.72 20.36 -18.21
N LYS A 171 15.97 21.67 -17.98
CA LYS A 171 16.88 22.19 -16.95
C LYS A 171 16.58 21.61 -15.56
N LYS A 172 15.30 21.41 -15.23
CA LYS A 172 14.87 20.83 -13.93
C LYS A 172 15.39 19.40 -13.75
N THR A 173 15.43 18.60 -14.83
CA THR A 173 16.02 17.24 -14.81
C THR A 173 17.51 17.29 -14.47
N VAL A 174 18.26 18.18 -15.11
CA VAL A 174 19.70 18.39 -14.82
C VAL A 174 19.88 18.80 -13.36
N LEU A 175 19.13 19.77 -12.86
CA LEU A 175 19.23 20.21 -11.45
C LEU A 175 18.88 19.07 -10.47
N ASN A 176 17.89 18.22 -10.77
CA ASN A 176 17.58 17.07 -9.94
C ASN A 176 18.72 16.04 -9.88
N ILE A 177 19.43 15.85 -11.00
CA ILE A 177 20.62 14.97 -11.07
C ILE A 177 21.77 15.56 -10.24
N LEU A 178 22.06 16.84 -10.40
CA LEU A 178 23.12 17.54 -9.66
C LEU A 178 22.86 17.56 -8.15
N HIS A 179 21.59 17.60 -7.73
CA HIS A 179 21.17 17.56 -6.33
C HIS A 179 20.90 16.13 -5.80
N ASN A 180 21.31 15.08 -6.50
CA ASN A 180 21.08 13.68 -6.16
C ASN A 180 19.60 13.31 -5.87
N LYS A 181 18.63 14.06 -6.42
CA LYS A 181 17.20 13.75 -6.30
C LYS A 181 16.75 12.65 -7.25
N THR A 182 17.49 12.45 -8.34
CA THR A 182 17.31 11.38 -9.33
C THR A 182 18.68 10.87 -9.73
N PHE A 183 18.78 9.59 -10.10
CA PHE A 183 20.06 8.93 -10.40
C PHE A 183 21.05 9.06 -9.22
N ALA A 184 20.58 8.91 -7.99
CA ALA A 184 21.44 8.94 -6.81
C ALA A 184 22.53 7.87 -6.92
N GLU A 185 23.76 8.25 -6.61
CA GLU A 185 24.85 7.28 -6.42
C GLU A 185 24.63 6.60 -5.07
N ALA A 186 24.81 5.26 -5.02
CA ALA A 186 24.66 4.45 -3.83
C ALA A 186 25.78 4.77 -2.81
#